data_8bdef988559fc82cffdaa052c377ba2e
#
_entry.id   8bdef988559fc82cffdaa052c377ba2e
#
_cell.length_a   1.000
_cell.length_b   1.000
_cell.length_c   1.000
_cell.angle_alpha   90.00
_cell.angle_beta   90.00
_cell.angle_gamma   90.00
#
_symmetry.space_group_name_H-M   'P 1'
#
loop_
_entity.id
_entity.type
_entity.pdbx_description
1 polymer ?
#
loop_
_entity_poly.entity_id
_entity_poly.type
_entity_poly.pdbx_seq_one_letter_code
_entity_poly.pdbx_strand_id
1 'polypeptide(L)'
;MIFDNDMFNNAMQKLELDTKKMPLGKLSKSQIAKGFEVLEEIEALLVNKSTNRAKLSELSSRFYTIIPHDFGRKVPPVIDDEETLRKKFDMLLVLGDIEIAQSMQKDQQEASQKEELEEVPHPLDINYELLQTILSHVDTKDENYKIIENYIKATEDKTWRKVQLLDAWEVDRSGANTRFASHDHLVNRRLLWHGTNVAVVAAILKSGLRIMPHSGGRVGKGIYFTSENSKSAGYVGTTNDSIGVMFLVEVALGREKRIDRDNHTLTKPPDGYDSIVARGQTEPNPKDDKTILLENKQVTVPQGKPIPMATYCHSSFSQSEYLIYKESKCRLRYLLKMKFSY
;
A
#
# COMPACT_ATOMS: atom_id res chain seq x y z
N MET A 1 8.20 -7.14 -14.91
CA MET A 1 8.17 -7.27 -13.44
C MET A 1 6.74 -7.16 -12.88
N ILE A 2 6.02 -6.04 -13.03
CA ILE A 2 4.71 -5.83 -12.36
C ILE A 2 3.54 -6.62 -12.96
N PHE A 3 3.71 -7.29 -14.08
CA PHE A 3 2.76 -8.23 -14.72
C PHE A 3 3.37 -9.62 -14.89
N ASP A 4 4.24 -10.04 -14.00
CA ASP A 4 4.96 -11.30 -14.06
C ASP A 4 4.23 -12.35 -13.22
N ASN A 5 3.79 -13.43 -13.85
CA ASN A 5 3.07 -14.53 -13.18
C ASN A 5 3.93 -15.24 -12.13
N ASP A 6 5.24 -15.33 -12.34
CA ASP A 6 6.14 -15.92 -11.35
C ASP A 6 6.23 -15.02 -10.10
N MET A 7 6.21 -13.71 -10.30
CA MET A 7 6.14 -12.74 -9.19
C MET A 7 4.82 -12.88 -8.41
N PHE A 8 3.68 -13.00 -9.08
CA PHE A 8 2.39 -13.22 -8.43
C PHE A 8 2.38 -14.54 -7.65
N ASN A 9 2.85 -15.65 -8.25
CA ASN A 9 2.98 -16.93 -7.57
C ASN A 9 3.89 -16.85 -6.35
N ASN A 10 5.03 -16.18 -6.45
CA ASN A 10 5.95 -15.98 -5.34
C ASN A 10 5.31 -15.14 -4.21
N ALA A 11 4.53 -14.10 -4.55
CA ALA A 11 3.79 -13.32 -3.56
C ALA A 11 2.77 -14.18 -2.83
N MET A 12 2.00 -15.02 -3.55
CA MET A 12 1.03 -15.95 -2.97
C MET A 12 1.71 -16.98 -2.05
N GLN A 13 2.85 -17.54 -2.45
CA GLN A 13 3.62 -18.49 -1.63
C GLN A 13 4.16 -17.84 -0.35
N LYS A 14 4.65 -16.62 -0.42
CA LYS A 14 5.10 -15.85 0.78
C LYS A 14 3.95 -15.58 1.75
N LEU A 15 2.71 -15.58 1.28
CA LEU A 15 1.49 -15.47 2.07
C LEU A 15 0.96 -16.83 2.56
N GLU A 16 1.76 -17.90 2.42
CA GLU A 16 1.40 -19.29 2.80
C GLU A 16 0.18 -19.85 2.06
N LEU A 17 -0.09 -19.36 0.84
CA LEU A 17 -1.23 -19.81 0.04
C LEU A 17 -0.90 -21.10 -0.75
N ASP A 18 -1.87 -21.99 -0.84
CA ASP A 18 -1.76 -23.21 -1.64
C ASP A 18 -2.00 -22.89 -3.13
N THR A 19 -0.94 -22.54 -3.85
CA THR A 19 -1.02 -22.18 -5.27
C THR A 19 -1.39 -23.37 -6.18
N LYS A 20 -1.35 -24.62 -5.68
CA LYS A 20 -1.84 -25.78 -6.41
C LYS A 20 -3.36 -25.89 -6.36
N LYS A 21 -3.97 -25.62 -5.20
CA LYS A 21 -5.43 -25.61 -5.05
C LYS A 21 -6.06 -24.32 -5.56
N MET A 22 -5.34 -23.21 -5.46
CA MET A 22 -5.77 -21.90 -5.91
C MET A 22 -4.72 -21.31 -6.87
N PRO A 23 -4.60 -21.84 -8.10
CA PRO A 23 -3.69 -21.27 -9.09
C PRO A 23 -4.17 -19.89 -9.54
N LEU A 24 -3.24 -19.05 -10.01
CA LEU A 24 -3.51 -17.67 -10.43
C LEU A 24 -4.76 -17.66 -11.33
N GLY A 25 -4.99 -18.16 -12.36
CA GLY A 25 -6.18 -18.03 -13.23
C GLY A 25 -7.51 -18.51 -12.64
N LYS A 26 -7.54 -19.07 -11.42
CA LYS A 26 -8.76 -19.46 -10.70
C LYS A 26 -9.12 -18.57 -9.52
N LEU A 27 -8.25 -17.62 -9.19
CA LEU A 27 -8.56 -16.60 -8.16
C LEU A 27 -9.73 -15.73 -8.64
N SER A 28 -10.80 -15.62 -7.84
CA SER A 28 -11.98 -14.86 -8.21
C SER A 28 -12.36 -13.83 -7.16
N LYS A 29 -12.93 -12.70 -7.63
CA LYS A 29 -13.48 -11.64 -6.75
C LYS A 29 -14.49 -12.19 -5.75
N SER A 30 -15.36 -13.11 -6.18
CA SER A 30 -16.36 -13.75 -5.32
C SER A 30 -15.73 -14.59 -4.20
N GLN A 31 -14.66 -15.31 -4.49
CA GLN A 31 -13.94 -16.11 -3.49
C GLN A 31 -13.26 -15.21 -2.44
N ILE A 32 -12.63 -14.13 -2.89
CA ILE A 32 -12.00 -13.14 -2.02
C ILE A 32 -13.06 -12.47 -1.13
N ALA A 33 -14.20 -12.05 -1.70
CA ALA A 33 -15.31 -11.45 -0.95
C ALA A 33 -15.83 -12.39 0.16
N LYS A 34 -16.04 -13.68 -0.15
CA LYS A 34 -16.41 -14.69 0.86
C LYS A 34 -15.35 -14.87 1.96
N GLY A 35 -14.07 -14.75 1.61
CA GLY A 35 -12.98 -14.72 2.60
C GLY A 35 -13.13 -13.55 3.56
N PHE A 36 -13.41 -12.35 3.06
CA PHE A 36 -13.66 -11.17 3.89
C PHE A 36 -14.86 -11.35 4.81
N GLU A 37 -15.99 -11.86 4.31
CA GLU A 37 -17.20 -12.11 5.12
C GLU A 37 -16.88 -13.00 6.34
N VAL A 38 -16.10 -14.06 6.16
CA VAL A 38 -15.73 -14.95 7.27
C VAL A 38 -14.80 -14.27 8.27
N LEU A 39 -13.84 -13.45 7.79
CA LEU A 39 -12.96 -12.71 8.69
C LEU A 39 -13.73 -11.65 9.50
N GLU A 40 -14.77 -11.03 8.92
CA GLU A 40 -15.67 -10.12 9.65
C GLU A 40 -16.47 -10.84 10.75
N GLU A 41 -16.96 -12.06 10.48
CA GLU A 41 -17.59 -12.88 11.50
C GLU A 41 -16.63 -13.19 12.67
N ILE A 42 -15.34 -13.47 12.38
CA ILE A 42 -14.30 -13.66 13.39
C ILE A 42 -14.03 -12.36 14.13
N GLU A 43 -13.90 -11.22 13.44
CA GLU A 43 -13.68 -9.90 14.04
C GLU A 43 -14.77 -9.57 15.05
N ALA A 44 -16.04 -9.79 14.68
CA ALA A 44 -17.18 -9.55 15.57
C ALA A 44 -17.10 -10.37 16.86
N LEU A 45 -16.62 -11.62 16.79
CA LEU A 45 -16.44 -12.44 17.99
C LEU A 45 -15.28 -11.94 18.87
N LEU A 46 -14.15 -11.55 18.26
CA LEU A 46 -12.99 -11.05 19.00
C LEU A 46 -13.28 -9.71 19.69
N VAL A 47 -13.95 -8.78 18.99
CA VAL A 47 -14.37 -7.48 19.56
C VAL A 47 -15.29 -7.68 20.77
N ASN A 48 -16.22 -8.63 20.70
CA ASN A 48 -17.13 -8.96 21.79
C ASN A 48 -16.47 -9.79 22.91
N LYS A 49 -15.14 -9.99 22.85
CA LYS A 49 -14.38 -10.82 23.80
C LYS A 49 -15.02 -12.21 24.02
N SER A 50 -15.59 -12.76 22.97
CA SER A 50 -16.23 -14.07 23.02
C SER A 50 -15.18 -15.14 23.31
N THR A 51 -15.40 -15.94 24.34
CA THR A 51 -14.57 -17.11 24.70
C THR A 51 -14.96 -18.36 23.92
N ASN A 52 -15.86 -18.24 22.94
CA ASN A 52 -16.33 -19.39 22.15
C ASN A 52 -15.28 -19.86 21.14
N ARG A 53 -14.27 -20.57 21.65
CA ARG A 53 -13.17 -21.11 20.86
C ARG A 53 -13.65 -22.13 19.79
N ALA A 54 -14.74 -22.84 20.08
CA ALA A 54 -15.32 -23.78 19.10
C ALA A 54 -15.81 -23.04 17.85
N LYS A 55 -16.51 -21.90 18.03
CA LYS A 55 -16.98 -21.09 16.92
C LYS A 55 -15.84 -20.42 16.15
N LEU A 56 -14.81 -19.92 16.84
CA LEU A 56 -13.60 -19.39 16.18
C LEU A 56 -12.88 -20.48 15.35
N SER A 57 -12.80 -21.70 15.87
CA SER A 57 -12.21 -22.83 15.12
C SER A 57 -13.03 -23.20 13.88
N GLU A 58 -14.36 -23.23 13.99
CA GLU A 58 -15.26 -23.46 12.84
C GLU A 58 -15.07 -22.41 11.75
N LEU A 59 -15.10 -21.12 12.13
CA LEU A 59 -14.92 -20.01 11.18
C LEU A 59 -13.53 -20.00 10.58
N SER A 60 -12.48 -20.28 11.35
CA SER A 60 -11.12 -20.42 10.83
C SER A 60 -11.02 -21.53 9.79
N SER A 61 -11.64 -22.68 10.05
CA SER A 61 -11.68 -23.81 9.10
C SER A 61 -12.44 -23.45 7.83
N ARG A 62 -13.57 -22.72 7.96
CA ARG A 62 -14.34 -22.19 6.84
C ARG A 62 -13.51 -21.22 6.00
N PHE A 63 -12.76 -20.33 6.65
CA PHE A 63 -11.84 -19.40 5.98
C PHE A 63 -10.78 -20.13 5.16
N TYR A 64 -10.09 -21.12 5.73
CA TYR A 64 -9.06 -21.91 5.05
C TYR A 64 -9.62 -22.82 3.95
N THR A 65 -10.90 -23.14 3.99
CA THR A 65 -11.59 -23.84 2.90
C THR A 65 -11.84 -22.91 1.71
N ILE A 66 -12.24 -21.65 1.99
CA ILE A 66 -12.48 -20.64 0.95
C ILE A 66 -11.16 -20.16 0.36
N ILE A 67 -10.17 -19.90 1.20
CA ILE A 67 -8.82 -19.42 0.82
C ILE A 67 -7.80 -20.49 1.21
N PRO A 68 -7.49 -21.44 0.33
CA PRO A 68 -6.59 -22.54 0.64
C PRO A 68 -5.19 -22.09 0.99
N HIS A 69 -4.70 -22.57 2.12
CA HIS A 69 -3.34 -22.32 2.62
C HIS A 69 -2.51 -23.60 2.54
N ASP A 70 -1.20 -23.45 2.40
CA ASP A 70 -0.25 -24.55 2.49
C ASP A 70 0.35 -24.62 3.91
N PHE A 71 -0.24 -25.41 4.75
CA PHE A 71 0.26 -25.67 6.10
C PHE A 71 1.18 -26.91 6.16
N GLY A 72 1.48 -27.51 5.02
CA GLY A 72 2.20 -28.77 4.96
C GLY A 72 1.46 -29.87 5.74
N ARG A 73 2.09 -30.41 6.80
CA ARG A 73 1.51 -31.42 7.71
C ARG A 73 0.97 -30.83 9.01
N LYS A 74 0.98 -29.51 9.17
CA LYS A 74 0.51 -28.85 10.41
C LYS A 74 -1.01 -28.70 10.39
N VAL A 75 -1.61 -28.72 11.56
CA VAL A 75 -3.03 -28.37 11.72
C VAL A 75 -3.19 -26.88 11.46
N PRO A 76 -4.18 -26.45 10.65
CA PRO A 76 -4.45 -25.03 10.44
C PRO A 76 -4.65 -24.29 11.77
N PRO A 77 -3.98 -23.17 12.00
CA PRO A 77 -4.12 -22.42 13.24
C PRO A 77 -5.52 -21.79 13.35
N VAL A 78 -6.02 -21.68 14.56
CA VAL A 78 -7.26 -20.93 14.81
C VAL A 78 -6.91 -19.42 14.78
N ILE A 79 -7.74 -18.63 14.11
CA ILE A 79 -7.65 -17.17 14.09
C ILE A 79 -8.37 -16.67 15.34
N ASP A 80 -7.64 -16.54 16.45
CA ASP A 80 -8.19 -16.22 17.78
C ASP A 80 -7.58 -14.97 18.42
N ASP A 81 -6.75 -14.25 17.65
CA ASP A 81 -6.17 -12.96 18.04
C ASP A 81 -6.28 -11.90 16.94
N GLU A 82 -6.22 -10.63 17.33
CA GLU A 82 -6.38 -9.49 16.44
C GLU A 82 -5.21 -9.35 15.43
N GLU A 83 -4.00 -9.74 15.83
CA GLU A 83 -2.82 -9.64 14.97
C GLU A 83 -2.92 -10.65 13.81
N THR A 84 -3.27 -11.88 14.12
CA THR A 84 -3.48 -12.95 13.12
C THR A 84 -4.64 -12.60 12.20
N LEU A 85 -5.75 -12.11 12.73
CA LEU A 85 -6.89 -11.66 11.94
C LEU A 85 -6.48 -10.55 10.96
N ARG A 86 -5.74 -9.55 11.42
CA ARG A 86 -5.25 -8.44 10.58
C ARG A 86 -4.35 -8.94 9.44
N LYS A 87 -3.42 -9.85 9.73
CA LYS A 87 -2.57 -10.47 8.69
C LYS A 87 -3.39 -11.17 7.62
N LYS A 88 -4.52 -11.80 7.99
CA LYS A 88 -5.41 -12.45 7.01
C LYS A 88 -6.21 -11.42 6.20
N PHE A 89 -6.64 -10.32 6.78
CA PHE A 89 -7.23 -9.22 6.03
C PHE A 89 -6.23 -8.63 5.02
N ASP A 90 -5.01 -8.32 5.45
CA ASP A 90 -3.95 -7.76 4.59
C ASP A 90 -3.63 -8.72 3.42
N MET A 91 -3.58 -10.01 3.69
CA MET A 91 -3.41 -11.04 2.67
C MET A 91 -4.53 -11.02 1.62
N LEU A 92 -5.80 -10.91 2.04
CA LEU A 92 -6.93 -10.84 1.11
C LEU A 92 -6.89 -9.57 0.25
N LEU A 93 -6.39 -8.45 0.78
CA LEU A 93 -6.18 -7.22 0.02
C LEU A 93 -5.17 -7.44 -1.11
N VAL A 94 -4.03 -8.07 -0.80
CA VAL A 94 -3.01 -8.42 -1.80
C VAL A 94 -3.60 -9.33 -2.87
N LEU A 95 -4.39 -10.34 -2.49
CA LEU A 95 -5.07 -11.23 -3.44
C LEU A 95 -6.04 -10.47 -4.35
N GLY A 96 -6.78 -9.51 -3.80
CA GLY A 96 -7.69 -8.65 -4.58
C GLY A 96 -6.95 -7.84 -5.63
N ASP A 97 -5.79 -7.31 -5.30
CA ASP A 97 -4.97 -6.53 -6.22
C ASP A 97 -4.30 -7.42 -7.30
N ILE A 98 -3.87 -8.63 -6.93
CA ILE A 98 -3.38 -9.64 -7.91
C ILE A 98 -4.51 -10.03 -8.87
N GLU A 99 -5.71 -10.25 -8.38
CA GLU A 99 -6.88 -10.57 -9.23
C GLU A 99 -7.17 -9.45 -10.22
N ILE A 100 -7.10 -8.19 -9.79
CA ILE A 100 -7.27 -7.04 -10.68
C ILE A 100 -6.22 -7.04 -11.79
N ALA A 101 -4.94 -7.24 -11.46
CA ALA A 101 -3.87 -7.27 -12.45
C ALA A 101 -4.08 -8.41 -13.47
N GLN A 102 -4.53 -9.58 -13.03
CA GLN A 102 -4.82 -10.72 -13.90
C GLN A 102 -6.06 -10.51 -14.76
N SER A 103 -7.13 -9.93 -14.19
CA SER A 103 -8.33 -9.56 -14.94
C SER A 103 -8.01 -8.60 -16.08
N MET A 104 -7.15 -7.60 -15.82
CA MET A 104 -6.68 -6.67 -16.86
C MET A 104 -6.00 -7.38 -18.01
N GLN A 105 -5.08 -8.32 -17.73
CA GLN A 105 -4.39 -9.09 -18.77
C GLN A 105 -5.34 -9.97 -19.58
N LYS A 106 -6.32 -10.61 -18.90
CA LYS A 106 -7.31 -11.46 -19.55
C LYS A 106 -8.23 -10.69 -20.46
N ASP A 107 -8.80 -9.57 -19.99
CA ASP A 107 -9.70 -8.72 -20.75
C ASP A 107 -9.01 -8.22 -22.04
N GLN A 108 -7.72 -7.89 -21.97
CA GLN A 108 -6.94 -7.47 -23.12
C GLN A 108 -6.67 -8.61 -24.10
N GLN A 109 -6.35 -9.81 -23.61
CA GLN A 109 -6.16 -10.99 -24.48
C GLN A 109 -7.43 -11.34 -25.25
N GLU A 110 -8.60 -11.25 -24.58
CA GLU A 110 -9.90 -11.47 -25.23
C GLU A 110 -10.24 -10.38 -26.27
N ALA A 111 -9.87 -9.12 -26.01
CA ALA A 111 -10.03 -8.02 -26.97
C ALA A 111 -9.14 -8.21 -28.19
N SER A 112 -7.86 -8.53 -28.00
CA SER A 112 -6.88 -8.73 -29.07
C SER A 112 -7.22 -9.93 -29.99
N GLN A 113 -7.94 -10.94 -29.49
CA GLN A 113 -8.40 -12.08 -30.30
C GLN A 113 -9.59 -11.73 -31.20
N LYS A 114 -10.32 -10.64 -30.92
CA LYS A 114 -11.50 -10.20 -31.68
C LYS A 114 -11.17 -9.22 -32.78
N GLU A 115 -10.01 -8.57 -32.71
CA GLU A 115 -9.54 -7.63 -33.73
C GLU A 115 -8.51 -8.31 -34.65
N GLU A 116 -8.80 -8.39 -35.96
CA GLU A 116 -7.82 -8.73 -36.99
C GLU A 116 -6.83 -7.56 -37.11
N LEU A 117 -5.80 -7.53 -36.27
CA LEU A 117 -4.78 -6.49 -36.34
C LEU A 117 -3.71 -6.85 -37.39
N GLU A 118 -3.47 -5.94 -38.31
CA GLU A 118 -2.36 -6.05 -39.31
C GLU A 118 -0.99 -6.04 -38.62
N GLU A 119 -0.86 -5.41 -37.44
CA GLU A 119 0.36 -5.45 -36.61
C GLU A 119 -0.02 -5.85 -35.16
N VAL A 120 0.62 -6.88 -34.65
CA VAL A 120 0.46 -7.31 -33.25
C VAL A 120 1.40 -6.47 -32.38
N PRO A 121 0.88 -5.59 -31.48
CA PRO A 121 1.73 -4.81 -30.59
C PRO A 121 2.60 -5.69 -29.70
N HIS A 122 3.77 -5.19 -29.31
CA HIS A 122 4.63 -5.92 -28.39
C HIS A 122 3.93 -6.13 -27.03
N PRO A 123 4.00 -7.34 -26.42
CA PRO A 123 3.29 -7.64 -25.15
C PRO A 123 3.59 -6.66 -24.00
N LEU A 124 4.78 -6.05 -23.98
CA LEU A 124 5.12 -5.03 -22.98
C LEU A 124 4.38 -3.72 -23.22
N ASP A 125 4.14 -3.33 -24.47
CA ASP A 125 3.39 -2.11 -24.81
C ASP A 125 1.92 -2.29 -24.42
N ILE A 126 1.35 -3.45 -24.71
CA ILE A 126 0.01 -3.84 -24.27
C ILE A 126 -0.11 -3.74 -22.75
N ASN A 127 0.81 -4.34 -22.00
CA ASN A 127 0.82 -4.29 -20.55
C ASN A 127 0.98 -2.86 -20.01
N TYR A 128 1.76 -2.01 -20.70
CA TYR A 128 1.94 -0.62 -20.34
C TYR A 128 0.64 0.19 -20.52
N GLU A 129 -0.05 0.02 -21.63
CA GLU A 129 -1.34 0.67 -21.90
C GLU A 129 -2.41 0.30 -20.87
N LEU A 130 -2.42 -0.95 -20.38
CA LEU A 130 -3.33 -1.41 -19.33
C LEU A 130 -3.22 -0.60 -18.04
N LEU A 131 -2.07 -0.01 -17.75
CA LEU A 131 -1.86 0.80 -16.55
C LEU A 131 -2.66 2.10 -16.58
N GLN A 132 -3.02 2.61 -17.78
CA GLN A 132 -3.65 3.93 -17.96
C GLN A 132 -2.90 5.04 -17.19
N THR A 133 -1.57 4.92 -17.22
CA THR A 133 -0.65 5.75 -16.44
C THR A 133 0.60 6.00 -17.26
N ILE A 134 0.97 7.26 -17.41
CA ILE A 134 2.23 7.65 -18.02
C ILE A 134 3.33 7.61 -16.96
N LEU A 135 4.41 6.92 -17.26
CA LEU A 135 5.62 6.85 -16.43
C LEU A 135 6.76 7.53 -17.15
N SER A 136 7.20 8.69 -16.64
CA SER A 136 8.32 9.45 -17.19
C SER A 136 9.56 9.22 -16.32
N HIS A 137 10.63 8.68 -16.91
CA HIS A 137 11.86 8.41 -16.17
C HIS A 137 12.49 9.70 -15.66
N VAL A 138 12.90 9.73 -14.39
CA VAL A 138 13.56 10.86 -13.74
C VAL A 138 15.07 10.69 -13.90
N ASP A 139 15.72 11.62 -14.63
CA ASP A 139 17.17 11.59 -14.80
C ASP A 139 17.89 11.82 -13.46
N THR A 140 18.98 11.12 -13.22
CA THR A 140 19.79 11.22 -12.01
C THR A 140 20.38 12.62 -11.79
N LYS A 141 20.45 13.45 -12.84
CA LYS A 141 20.89 14.85 -12.77
C LYS A 141 19.77 15.82 -12.38
N ASP A 142 18.52 15.38 -12.46
CA ASP A 142 17.35 16.18 -12.12
C ASP A 142 17.35 16.58 -10.63
N GLU A 143 16.83 17.76 -10.33
CA GLU A 143 16.68 18.22 -8.96
C GLU A 143 15.71 17.35 -8.17
N ASN A 144 14.63 16.87 -8.81
CA ASN A 144 13.67 15.96 -8.18
C ASN A 144 14.32 14.63 -7.79
N TYR A 145 15.20 14.07 -8.64
CA TYR A 145 15.94 12.86 -8.29
C TYR A 145 16.82 13.07 -7.05
N LYS A 146 17.53 14.18 -6.97
CA LYS A 146 18.39 14.52 -5.80
C LYS A 146 17.57 14.71 -4.52
N ILE A 147 16.38 15.32 -4.62
CA ILE A 147 15.46 15.47 -3.49
C ILE A 147 14.99 14.09 -3.00
N ILE A 148 14.59 13.20 -3.92
CA ILE A 148 14.18 11.83 -3.61
C ILE A 148 15.33 11.06 -2.93
N GLU A 149 16.53 11.13 -3.51
CA GLU A 149 17.70 10.45 -2.95
C GLU A 149 18.06 10.96 -1.55
N ASN A 150 18.01 12.28 -1.33
CA ASN A 150 18.23 12.88 -0.03
C ASN A 150 17.15 12.45 0.99
N TYR A 151 15.88 12.41 0.57
CA TYR A 151 14.78 11.98 1.42
C TYR A 151 14.95 10.52 1.85
N ILE A 152 15.37 9.63 0.94
CA ILE A 152 15.71 8.23 1.26
C ILE A 152 16.84 8.21 2.31
N LYS A 153 17.98 8.83 2.02
CA LYS A 153 19.18 8.80 2.87
C LYS A 153 18.97 9.39 4.25
N ALA A 154 18.13 10.42 4.35
CA ALA A 154 17.87 11.09 5.62
C ALA A 154 16.97 10.27 6.56
N THR A 155 16.01 9.52 6.00
CA THR A 155 14.95 8.84 6.76
C THR A 155 15.03 7.32 6.71
N GLU A 156 16.12 6.74 6.17
CA GLU A 156 16.38 5.30 6.21
C GLU A 156 16.82 4.84 7.62
N ASP A 157 16.50 3.61 7.96
CA ASP A 157 17.09 2.93 9.12
C ASP A 157 18.22 1.99 8.66
N LYS A 158 19.45 2.42 8.92
CA LYS A 158 20.65 1.66 8.51
C LYS A 158 20.88 0.38 9.30
N THR A 159 20.17 0.20 10.41
CA THR A 159 20.38 -0.94 11.32
C THR A 159 19.50 -2.14 10.95
N TRP A 160 18.37 -1.90 10.29
CA TRP A 160 17.40 -2.94 10.03
C TRP A 160 17.30 -3.34 8.55
N ARG A 161 17.03 -2.38 7.66
CA ARG A 161 16.81 -2.65 6.25
C ARG A 161 17.35 -1.51 5.40
N LYS A 162 18.48 -1.76 4.74
CA LYS A 162 19.07 -0.77 3.83
C LYS A 162 18.27 -0.73 2.54
N VAL A 163 18.06 0.47 2.02
CA VAL A 163 17.37 0.70 0.76
C VAL A 163 18.26 1.48 -0.20
N GLN A 164 18.29 1.06 -1.44
CA GLN A 164 19.02 1.72 -2.52
C GLN A 164 18.06 2.05 -3.64
N LEU A 165 18.00 3.31 -4.05
CA LEU A 165 17.27 3.74 -5.23
C LEU A 165 17.97 3.20 -6.47
N LEU A 166 17.23 2.48 -7.31
CA LEU A 166 17.72 1.98 -8.61
C LEU A 166 17.23 2.87 -9.75
N ASP A 167 15.92 3.14 -9.78
CA ASP A 167 15.26 3.95 -10.79
C ASP A 167 14.09 4.72 -10.16
N ALA A 168 13.76 5.87 -10.75
CA ALA A 168 12.61 6.69 -10.39
C ALA A 168 11.81 7.11 -11.62
N TRP A 169 10.48 7.12 -11.49
CA TRP A 169 9.58 7.62 -12.53
C TRP A 169 8.57 8.58 -11.92
N GLU A 170 8.32 9.68 -12.62
CA GLU A 170 7.12 10.48 -12.38
C GLU A 170 5.90 9.70 -12.83
N VAL A 171 4.80 9.84 -12.08
CA VAL A 171 3.56 9.11 -12.29
C VAL A 171 2.46 10.09 -12.66
N ASP A 172 1.94 9.99 -13.89
CA ASP A 172 0.76 10.71 -14.32
C ASP A 172 -0.35 9.71 -14.71
N ARG A 173 -1.24 9.45 -13.75
CA ARG A 173 -2.36 8.53 -13.92
C ARG A 173 -3.55 9.27 -14.50
N SER A 174 -4.19 8.66 -15.50
CA SER A 174 -5.39 9.19 -16.13
C SER A 174 -6.48 9.55 -15.10
N GLY A 175 -7.02 10.76 -15.20
CA GLY A 175 -8.07 11.28 -14.31
C GLY A 175 -7.64 11.62 -12.88
N ALA A 176 -6.39 11.33 -12.48
CA ALA A 176 -5.92 11.61 -11.12
C ALA A 176 -5.89 13.10 -10.82
N ASN A 177 -5.46 13.91 -11.80
CA ASN A 177 -5.39 15.37 -11.65
C ASN A 177 -6.76 15.99 -11.34
N THR A 178 -7.76 15.69 -12.15
CA THR A 178 -9.12 16.20 -11.95
C THR A 178 -9.70 15.78 -10.59
N ARG A 179 -9.47 14.54 -10.19
CA ARG A 179 -9.92 14.01 -8.90
C ARG A 179 -9.24 14.70 -7.72
N PHE A 180 -7.94 14.95 -7.81
CA PHE A 180 -7.14 15.59 -6.77
C PHE A 180 -7.38 17.11 -6.69
N ALA A 181 -7.68 17.76 -7.81
CA ALA A 181 -7.96 19.19 -7.91
C ALA A 181 -9.15 19.65 -7.03
N SER A 182 -10.09 18.75 -6.71
CA SER A 182 -11.18 19.03 -5.76
C SER A 182 -10.69 19.44 -4.36
N HIS A 183 -9.42 19.18 -4.06
CA HIS A 183 -8.73 19.51 -2.79
C HIS A 183 -7.72 20.64 -2.92
N ASP A 184 -7.77 21.45 -3.97
CA ASP A 184 -6.85 22.56 -4.23
C ASP A 184 -6.89 23.68 -3.19
N HIS A 185 -7.99 23.78 -2.46
CA HIS A 185 -8.16 24.70 -1.32
C HIS A 185 -7.34 24.27 -0.07
N LEU A 186 -6.85 23.02 -0.01
CA LEU A 186 -6.06 22.53 1.12
C LEU A 186 -4.58 22.87 0.92
N VAL A 187 -4.03 23.71 1.81
CA VAL A 187 -2.67 24.24 1.70
C VAL A 187 -1.60 23.35 2.36
N ASN A 188 -1.96 22.53 3.36
CA ASN A 188 -1.04 21.60 4.01
C ASN A 188 -0.91 20.34 3.16
N ARG A 189 0.10 20.34 2.28
CA ARG A 189 0.40 19.22 1.38
C ARG A 189 1.79 18.69 1.67
N ARG A 190 1.94 17.38 1.70
CA ARG A 190 3.22 16.74 1.92
C ARG A 190 3.46 15.64 0.90
N LEU A 191 4.73 15.43 0.56
CA LEU A 191 5.20 14.29 -0.20
C LEU A 191 5.59 13.19 0.79
N LEU A 192 4.82 12.11 0.85
CA LEU A 192 4.92 11.07 1.87
C LEU A 192 5.16 9.70 1.26
N TRP A 193 5.76 8.81 2.05
CA TRP A 193 6.07 7.44 1.66
C TRP A 193 4.86 6.52 1.74
N HIS A 194 4.75 5.64 0.76
CA HIS A 194 3.84 4.49 0.77
C HIS A 194 4.56 3.25 0.28
N GLY A 195 4.76 2.28 1.17
CA GLY A 195 5.35 0.97 0.88
C GLY A 195 4.27 -0.04 0.54
N THR A 196 4.54 -0.91 -0.44
CA THR A 196 3.58 -1.91 -0.89
C THR A 196 4.25 -3.19 -1.38
N ASN A 197 3.47 -4.25 -1.56
CA ASN A 197 3.95 -5.45 -2.22
C ASN A 197 4.10 -5.19 -3.73
N VAL A 198 5.20 -5.67 -4.33
CA VAL A 198 5.43 -5.51 -5.78
C VAL A 198 4.31 -6.11 -6.64
N ALA A 199 3.64 -7.14 -6.15
CA ALA A 199 2.52 -7.79 -6.83
C ALA A 199 1.28 -6.90 -7.02
N VAL A 200 1.11 -5.85 -6.21
CA VAL A 200 -0.07 -4.97 -6.28
C VAL A 200 0.22 -3.65 -7.02
N VAL A 201 1.44 -3.43 -7.46
CA VAL A 201 1.88 -2.18 -8.10
C VAL A 201 1.07 -1.86 -9.36
N ALA A 202 0.78 -2.87 -10.20
CA ALA A 202 -0.02 -2.68 -11.41
C ALA A 202 -1.43 -2.17 -11.09
N ALA A 203 -2.08 -2.75 -10.08
CA ALA A 203 -3.41 -2.32 -9.63
C ALA A 203 -3.37 -0.88 -9.08
N ILE A 204 -2.33 -0.52 -8.30
CA ILE A 204 -2.16 0.84 -7.77
C ILE A 204 -1.93 1.85 -8.91
N LEU A 205 -1.11 1.55 -9.89
CA LEU A 205 -0.88 2.44 -11.04
C LEU A 205 -2.19 2.67 -11.80
N LYS A 206 -2.97 1.62 -12.06
CA LYS A 206 -4.25 1.74 -12.77
C LYS A 206 -5.31 2.51 -11.98
N SER A 207 -5.51 2.15 -10.72
CA SER A 207 -6.67 2.60 -9.93
C SER A 207 -6.34 3.71 -8.94
N GLY A 208 -5.06 3.96 -8.65
CA GLY A 208 -4.61 4.76 -7.50
C GLY A 208 -4.67 3.94 -6.21
N LEU A 209 -4.28 4.58 -5.11
CA LEU A 209 -4.46 4.00 -3.78
C LEU A 209 -5.94 4.01 -3.41
N ARG A 210 -6.40 2.91 -2.80
CA ARG A 210 -7.81 2.68 -2.46
C ARG A 210 -7.98 2.41 -0.97
N ILE A 211 -9.13 2.86 -0.45
CA ILE A 211 -9.58 2.48 0.89
C ILE A 211 -10.43 1.22 0.72
N MET A 212 -9.85 0.09 1.07
CA MET A 212 -10.57 -1.17 0.99
C MET A 212 -11.56 -1.30 2.16
N PRO A 213 -12.76 -1.87 1.96
CA PRO A 213 -13.80 -1.96 2.98
C PRO A 213 -13.33 -2.59 4.30
N HIS A 214 -12.38 -3.53 4.20
CA HIS A 214 -11.85 -4.30 5.31
C HIS A 214 -10.42 -3.91 5.70
N SER A 215 -9.83 -2.87 5.06
CA SER A 215 -8.54 -2.35 5.48
C SER A 215 -8.71 -1.67 6.84
N GLY A 216 -8.22 -2.29 7.87
CA GLY A 216 -8.17 -1.73 9.22
C GLY A 216 -6.74 -1.67 9.69
N GLY A 217 -6.25 -0.50 10.04
CA GLY A 217 -4.96 -0.32 10.70
C GLY A 217 -5.16 0.18 12.12
N ARG A 218 -4.07 0.48 12.80
CA ARG A 218 -4.05 1.05 14.16
C ARG A 218 -4.87 2.35 14.31
N VAL A 219 -5.17 3.01 13.18
CA VAL A 219 -5.91 4.28 13.10
C VAL A 219 -7.12 4.16 12.16
N GLY A 220 -7.75 2.99 12.14
CA GLY A 220 -8.98 2.73 11.40
C GLY A 220 -8.82 2.55 9.89
N LYS A 221 -9.91 2.74 9.14
CA LYS A 221 -10.04 2.42 7.72
C LYS A 221 -9.65 3.62 6.84
N GLY A 222 -8.37 3.81 6.59
CA GLY A 222 -7.83 4.89 5.78
C GLY A 222 -6.65 4.46 4.92
N ILE A 223 -6.13 5.37 4.11
CA ILE A 223 -4.85 5.18 3.42
C ILE A 223 -3.74 5.75 4.31
N TYR A 224 -2.73 4.92 4.54
CA TYR A 224 -1.61 5.18 5.45
C TYR A 224 -0.38 5.63 4.68
N PHE A 225 0.25 6.68 5.20
CA PHE A 225 1.52 7.20 4.70
C PHE A 225 2.47 7.45 5.86
N THR A 226 3.76 7.56 5.58
CA THR A 226 4.77 7.89 6.59
C THR A 226 5.69 9.01 6.10
N SER A 227 6.27 9.76 7.02
CA SER A 227 7.31 10.73 6.74
C SER A 227 8.71 10.10 6.73
N GLU A 228 8.87 8.92 7.34
CA GLU A 228 10.14 8.20 7.39
C GLU A 228 10.10 6.99 6.44
N ASN A 229 11.10 6.91 5.54
CA ASN A 229 11.26 5.82 4.59
C ASN A 229 11.32 4.45 5.27
N SER A 230 12.08 4.36 6.37
CA SER A 230 12.30 3.12 7.13
C SER A 230 10.99 2.43 7.52
N LYS A 231 9.98 3.19 7.94
CA LYS A 231 8.68 2.64 8.31
C LYS A 231 7.93 2.06 7.11
N SER A 232 7.84 2.83 6.02
CA SER A 232 7.18 2.36 4.79
C SER A 232 7.93 1.18 4.16
N ALA A 233 9.26 1.12 4.27
CA ALA A 233 10.08 0.01 3.79
C ALA A 233 9.69 -1.33 4.44
N GLY A 234 9.17 -1.31 5.68
CA GLY A 234 8.66 -2.49 6.37
C GLY A 234 7.48 -3.17 5.70
N TYR A 235 6.69 -2.43 4.93
CA TYR A 235 5.52 -2.94 4.21
C TYR A 235 5.83 -3.39 2.79
N VAL A 236 7.10 -3.27 2.33
CA VAL A 236 7.46 -3.63 0.97
C VAL A 236 7.68 -5.13 0.83
N GLY A 237 6.80 -5.79 0.08
CA GLY A 237 7.02 -7.14 -0.42
C GLY A 237 7.91 -7.09 -1.67
N THR A 238 9.08 -7.75 -1.61
CA THR A 238 10.08 -7.75 -2.67
C THR A 238 10.01 -8.99 -3.56
N THR A 239 10.60 -8.90 -4.76
CA THR A 239 10.95 -10.06 -5.60
C THR A 239 12.02 -10.95 -4.92
N ASN A 240 12.34 -12.09 -5.53
CA ASN A 240 13.43 -12.95 -5.05
C ASN A 240 14.81 -12.27 -5.11
N ASP A 241 15.00 -11.32 -6.04
CA ASP A 241 16.22 -10.52 -6.15
C ASP A 241 16.24 -9.33 -5.19
N SER A 242 15.35 -9.31 -4.21
CA SER A 242 15.21 -8.22 -3.24
C SER A 242 14.88 -6.86 -3.88
N ILE A 243 14.24 -6.86 -5.04
CA ILE A 243 13.72 -5.66 -5.69
C ILE A 243 12.30 -5.40 -5.20
N GLY A 244 12.03 -4.19 -4.78
CA GLY A 244 10.72 -3.74 -4.36
C GLY A 244 10.37 -2.39 -4.94
N VAL A 245 9.13 -1.96 -4.72
CA VAL A 245 8.61 -0.68 -5.18
C VAL A 245 8.05 0.10 -3.99
N MET A 246 8.38 1.37 -3.95
CA MET A 246 7.74 2.35 -3.06
C MET A 246 7.18 3.50 -3.88
N PHE A 247 6.17 4.15 -3.34
CA PHE A 247 5.63 5.36 -3.92
C PHE A 247 5.96 6.58 -3.05
N LEU A 248 6.25 7.71 -3.70
CA LEU A 248 6.09 9.01 -3.09
C LEU A 248 4.77 9.60 -3.57
N VAL A 249 3.96 9.99 -2.61
CA VAL A 249 2.57 10.39 -2.81
C VAL A 249 2.37 11.79 -2.28
N GLU A 250 1.83 12.69 -3.09
CA GLU A 250 1.36 13.98 -2.62
C GLU A 250 0.04 13.77 -1.88
N VAL A 251 -0.01 14.20 -0.62
CA VAL A 251 -1.15 14.05 0.27
C VAL A 251 -1.64 15.42 0.71
N ALA A 252 -2.89 15.75 0.40
CA ALA A 252 -3.57 16.96 0.84
C ALA A 252 -4.14 16.74 2.26
N LEU A 253 -3.33 17.04 3.27
CA LEU A 253 -3.65 16.78 4.68
C LEU A 253 -4.63 17.80 5.26
N GLY A 254 -4.60 19.06 4.77
CA GLY A 254 -5.44 20.13 5.31
C GLY A 254 -5.25 20.31 6.81
N ARG A 255 -6.35 20.41 7.55
CA ARG A 255 -6.35 20.52 9.01
C ARG A 255 -6.19 19.14 9.64
N GLU A 256 -5.05 18.88 10.28
CA GLU A 256 -4.69 17.60 10.90
C GLU A 256 -5.28 17.45 12.30
N LYS A 257 -5.96 16.33 12.58
CA LYS A 257 -6.19 15.86 13.94
C LYS A 257 -5.01 15.01 14.38
N ARG A 258 -4.31 15.42 15.44
CA ARG A 258 -3.17 14.69 16.02
C ARG A 258 -3.66 13.74 17.10
N ILE A 259 -3.16 12.51 17.06
CA ILE A 259 -3.39 11.47 18.07
C ILE A 259 -2.05 10.81 18.43
N ASP A 260 -1.97 10.15 19.57
CA ASP A 260 -0.79 9.43 20.08
C ASP A 260 -1.13 8.03 20.60
N ARG A 261 -2.39 7.61 20.43
CA ARG A 261 -2.90 6.28 20.79
C ARG A 261 -3.67 5.68 19.64
N ASP A 262 -3.71 4.36 19.62
CA ASP A 262 -4.44 3.57 18.64
C ASP A 262 -5.95 3.88 18.71
N ASN A 263 -6.57 3.94 17.54
CA ASN A 263 -8.03 4.05 17.44
C ASN A 263 -8.49 3.34 16.15
N HIS A 264 -8.79 2.06 16.27
CA HIS A 264 -9.16 1.20 15.14
C HIS A 264 -10.56 1.48 14.58
N THR A 265 -11.40 2.24 15.31
CA THR A 265 -12.80 2.49 14.91
C THR A 265 -12.95 3.65 13.92
N LEU A 266 -11.88 4.35 13.62
CA LEU A 266 -11.93 5.53 12.76
C LEU A 266 -12.22 5.16 11.31
N THR A 267 -13.24 5.80 10.74
CA THR A 267 -13.60 5.71 9.32
C THR A 267 -13.59 7.07 8.62
N LYS A 268 -13.44 8.15 9.40
CA LYS A 268 -13.31 9.53 8.94
C LYS A 268 -12.58 10.36 10.01
N PRO A 269 -11.98 11.50 9.65
CA PRO A 269 -11.52 12.47 10.65
C PRO A 269 -12.70 13.03 11.44
N PRO A 270 -12.48 13.49 12.68
CA PRO A 270 -13.49 14.25 13.43
C PRO A 270 -13.90 15.51 12.67
N ASP A 271 -15.09 16.05 12.96
CA ASP A 271 -15.60 17.25 12.32
C ASP A 271 -14.64 18.43 12.49
N GLY A 272 -14.43 19.18 11.43
CA GLY A 272 -13.48 20.29 11.37
C GLY A 272 -12.03 19.89 11.07
N TYR A 273 -11.76 18.60 10.83
CA TYR A 273 -10.45 18.11 10.41
C TYR A 273 -10.53 17.40 9.06
N ASP A 274 -9.39 17.42 8.33
CA ASP A 274 -9.27 16.86 6.99
C ASP A 274 -8.54 15.53 6.97
N SER A 275 -7.66 15.30 7.95
CA SER A 275 -6.80 14.14 8.08
C SER A 275 -6.53 13.80 9.54
N ILE A 276 -5.94 12.63 9.78
CA ILE A 276 -5.41 12.24 11.08
C ILE A 276 -3.91 12.03 10.97
N VAL A 277 -3.17 12.51 11.96
CA VAL A 277 -1.74 12.23 12.11
C VAL A 277 -1.53 11.53 13.44
N ALA A 278 -1.22 10.26 13.39
CA ALA A 278 -0.77 9.49 14.53
C ALA A 278 0.71 9.83 14.78
N ARG A 279 0.96 10.68 15.78
CA ARG A 279 2.27 11.26 16.06
C ARG A 279 3.19 10.21 16.67
N GLY A 280 4.33 9.99 16.03
CA GLY A 280 5.36 9.09 16.49
C GLY A 280 6.29 9.69 17.54
N GLN A 281 7.05 8.81 18.19
CA GLN A 281 8.15 9.20 19.08
C GLN A 281 9.28 9.88 18.32
N THR A 282 9.39 9.60 16.99
CA THR A 282 10.31 10.29 16.08
C THR A 282 9.54 10.94 14.92
N GLU A 283 10.16 11.95 14.33
CA GLU A 283 9.69 12.64 13.14
C GLU A 283 10.90 13.26 12.42
N PRO A 284 10.93 13.37 11.09
CA PRO A 284 11.93 14.16 10.38
C PRO A 284 12.02 15.58 10.92
N ASN A 285 13.25 16.08 11.09
CA ASN A 285 13.45 17.43 11.60
C ASN A 285 12.85 18.48 10.65
N PRO A 286 11.82 19.23 11.07
CA PRO A 286 11.12 20.15 10.18
C PRO A 286 11.97 21.36 9.74
N LYS A 287 13.11 21.61 10.38
CA LYS A 287 14.06 22.65 9.96
C LYS A 287 14.74 22.33 8.63
N ASP A 288 14.80 21.06 8.28
CA ASP A 288 15.43 20.55 7.07
C ASP A 288 14.39 20.19 6.00
N ASP A 289 13.10 20.50 6.23
CA ASP A 289 12.04 20.31 5.26
C ASP A 289 12.33 21.10 3.97
N LYS A 290 12.12 20.46 2.83
CA LYS A 290 12.20 21.14 1.52
C LYS A 290 10.79 21.42 1.01
N THR A 291 10.56 22.62 0.53
CA THR A 291 9.34 22.94 -0.22
C THR A 291 9.63 22.82 -1.71
N ILE A 292 8.81 22.04 -2.41
CA ILE A 292 8.82 21.94 -3.86
C ILE A 292 7.51 22.44 -4.46
N LEU A 293 7.51 22.75 -5.74
CA LEU A 293 6.30 23.13 -6.49
C LEU A 293 5.88 21.95 -7.36
N LEU A 294 4.70 21.40 -7.10
CA LEU A 294 4.04 20.44 -7.97
C LEU A 294 2.77 21.07 -8.53
N GLU A 295 2.73 21.29 -9.84
CA GLU A 295 1.62 21.98 -10.53
C GLU A 295 1.21 23.28 -9.85
N ASN A 296 2.19 24.14 -9.54
CA ASN A 296 2.04 25.43 -8.86
C ASN A 296 1.51 25.35 -7.41
N LYS A 297 1.48 24.18 -6.78
CA LYS A 297 1.17 24.02 -5.37
C LYS A 297 2.42 23.75 -4.56
N GLN A 298 2.53 24.38 -3.41
CA GLN A 298 3.61 24.13 -2.46
C GLN A 298 3.39 22.78 -1.76
N VAL A 299 4.39 21.92 -1.85
CA VAL A 299 4.40 20.59 -1.24
C VAL A 299 5.64 20.44 -0.37
N THR A 300 5.45 20.11 0.88
CA THR A 300 6.55 19.88 1.84
C THR A 300 7.10 18.48 1.68
N VAL A 301 8.40 18.36 1.51
CA VAL A 301 9.16 17.09 1.55
C VAL A 301 9.85 17.03 2.92
N PRO A 302 9.44 16.11 3.82
CA PRO A 302 10.02 15.99 5.16
C PRO A 302 11.34 15.22 5.10
N GLN A 303 12.37 15.81 4.52
CA GLN A 303 13.66 15.16 4.26
C GLN A 303 14.72 15.38 5.36
N GLY A 304 14.31 15.86 6.53
CA GLY A 304 15.21 16.00 7.67
C GLY A 304 15.57 14.67 8.32
N LYS A 305 16.74 14.61 8.97
CA LYS A 305 17.06 13.45 9.79
C LYS A 305 16.04 13.30 10.93
N PRO A 306 15.49 12.10 11.21
CA PRO A 306 14.54 11.91 12.30
C PRO A 306 15.11 12.35 13.66
N ILE A 307 14.31 13.07 14.41
CA ILE A 307 14.62 13.53 15.77
C ILE A 307 13.55 13.04 16.76
N PRO A 308 13.93 12.82 18.04
CA PRO A 308 12.96 12.51 19.08
C PRO A 308 11.95 13.66 19.28
N MET A 309 10.69 13.29 19.43
CA MET A 309 9.58 14.22 19.68
C MET A 309 9.21 14.21 21.16
N ALA A 310 9.76 15.16 21.93
CA ALA A 310 9.55 15.22 23.39
C ALA A 310 8.07 15.20 23.79
N THR A 311 7.20 15.89 23.05
CA THR A 311 5.74 15.93 23.29
C THR A 311 5.08 14.58 23.11
N TYR A 312 5.67 13.67 22.33
CA TYR A 312 5.11 12.37 21.95
C TYR A 312 5.99 11.19 22.40
N CYS A 313 6.85 11.39 23.42
CA CYS A 313 7.74 10.33 23.94
C CYS A 313 6.97 9.11 24.50
N HIS A 314 5.70 9.27 24.89
CA HIS A 314 4.82 8.20 25.35
C HIS A 314 3.82 7.72 24.29
N SER A 315 3.98 8.14 23.04
CA SER A 315 3.14 7.68 21.94
C SER A 315 3.24 6.17 21.76
N SER A 316 2.11 5.53 21.42
CA SER A 316 2.11 4.13 21.01
C SER A 316 2.75 3.91 19.63
N PHE A 317 3.00 4.99 18.87
CA PHE A 317 3.64 4.97 17.56
C PHE A 317 5.12 5.32 17.68
N SER A 318 6.01 4.45 17.21
CA SER A 318 7.45 4.75 17.16
C SER A 318 7.75 5.87 16.16
N GLN A 319 7.11 5.84 14.99
CA GLN A 319 7.24 6.80 13.90
C GLN A 319 5.84 7.28 13.49
N SER A 320 5.73 8.52 13.02
CA SER A 320 4.42 9.10 12.65
C SER A 320 3.78 8.41 11.45
N GLU A 321 2.45 8.30 11.51
CA GLU A 321 1.59 7.84 10.43
C GLU A 321 0.61 8.94 10.05
N TYR A 322 0.44 9.15 8.76
CA TYR A 322 -0.44 10.16 8.17
C TYR A 322 -1.58 9.44 7.46
N LEU A 323 -2.81 9.80 7.76
CA LEU A 323 -3.98 9.09 7.26
C LEU A 323 -4.98 10.04 6.61
N ILE A 324 -5.47 9.59 5.47
CA ILE A 324 -6.62 10.19 4.79
C ILE A 324 -7.73 9.16 4.66
N TYR A 325 -8.98 9.63 4.68
CA TYR A 325 -10.19 8.80 4.61
C TYR A 325 -11.01 9.12 3.35
N LYS A 326 -10.37 9.76 2.37
CA LYS A 326 -10.89 9.95 1.01
C LYS A 326 -9.74 9.73 0.04
N GLU A 327 -9.87 8.77 -0.84
CA GLU A 327 -8.84 8.41 -1.83
C GLU A 327 -8.46 9.59 -2.74
N SER A 328 -9.41 10.52 -3.00
CA SER A 328 -9.17 11.73 -3.79
C SER A 328 -8.19 12.72 -3.14
N LYS A 329 -7.87 12.58 -1.84
CA LYS A 329 -6.94 13.45 -1.11
C LYS A 329 -5.46 13.08 -1.32
N CYS A 330 -5.16 12.10 -2.17
CA CYS A 330 -3.78 11.79 -2.52
C CYS A 330 -3.60 11.60 -4.03
N ARG A 331 -2.37 11.84 -4.49
CA ARG A 331 -1.94 11.63 -5.87
C ARG A 331 -0.56 11.00 -5.90
N LEU A 332 -0.40 9.90 -6.61
CA LEU A 332 0.90 9.30 -6.88
C LEU A 332 1.75 10.31 -7.65
N ARG A 333 2.94 10.60 -7.16
CA ARG A 333 3.88 11.52 -7.84
C ARG A 333 5.09 10.78 -8.38
N TYR A 334 5.64 9.84 -7.60
CA TYR A 334 6.80 9.07 -8.04
C TYR A 334 6.62 7.59 -7.72
N LEU A 335 7.04 6.77 -8.65
CA LEU A 335 7.25 5.33 -8.49
C LEU A 335 8.76 5.09 -8.40
N LEU A 336 9.20 4.42 -7.34
CA LEU A 336 10.60 4.19 -7.04
C LEU A 336 10.89 2.70 -7.02
N LYS A 337 11.79 2.26 -7.92
CA LYS A 337 12.33 0.91 -7.91
C LYS A 337 13.54 0.87 -6.99
N MET A 338 13.51 0.01 -6.01
CA MET A 338 14.47 -0.02 -4.93
C MET A 338 15.04 -1.42 -4.72
N LYS A 339 16.31 -1.48 -4.36
CA LYS A 339 16.99 -2.69 -3.86
C LYS A 339 16.95 -2.67 -2.34
N PHE A 340 16.55 -3.78 -1.76
CA PHE A 340 16.52 -3.97 -0.31
C PHE A 340 17.60 -4.96 0.11
N SER A 341 18.33 -4.64 1.19
CA SER A 341 19.34 -5.53 1.78
C SER A 341 19.23 -5.48 3.30
N TYR A 342 19.52 -6.62 3.94
CA TYR A 342 19.50 -6.78 5.39
C TYR A 342 20.92 -6.73 5.96
#